data_8a92f74cc13fadc5b78e722f57bb922c
#
_entry.id   8a92f74cc13fadc5b78e722f57bb922c
#
_cell.length_a   1.000
_cell.length_b   1.000
_cell.length_c   1.000
_cell.angle_alpha   90.00
_cell.angle_beta   90.00
_cell.angle_gamma   90.00
#
_symmetry.space_group_name_H-M   'P 1'
#
loop_
_entity.id
_entity.type
_entity.pdbx_description
1 polymer ?
#
loop_
_entity_poly.entity_id
_entity_poly.type
_entity_poly.pdbx_seq_one_letter_code
_entity_poly.pdbx_strand_id
1 'polypeptide(L)'
;VYYHANDERLVVWFNDVAHWPTYFNDSIYNFQIVLFSNGKIKFNYSSMVGNSSSATIGIQNSLGNSGLMMSFNSQYVQNNLSTIISKAPSWIGINNIGNYSISGEIIQGSSESVNLVLENNQLTDEIYSAYLNINSNGSEPISLPVELINLNSMLLGDLNNDSTINVSDVVLTVNLVLSSNYNFAA
;
A
#
# COMPACT_ATOMS: atom_id res chain seq x y z
N VAL A 1 -8.94 28.20 -3.51
CA VAL A 1 -9.12 26.75 -3.55
C VAL A 1 -9.90 26.40 -4.81
N TYR A 2 -9.46 25.39 -5.54
CA TYR A 2 -10.07 24.89 -6.76
C TYR A 2 -10.42 23.43 -6.61
N TYR A 3 -11.33 22.91 -7.41
CA TYR A 3 -11.59 21.48 -7.48
C TYR A 3 -11.86 21.02 -8.91
N HIS A 4 -11.59 19.75 -9.16
CA HIS A 4 -11.95 19.04 -10.37
C HIS A 4 -12.39 17.62 -10.02
N ALA A 5 -13.46 17.13 -10.63
CA ALA A 5 -13.96 15.78 -10.43
C ALA A 5 -14.24 15.09 -11.77
N ASN A 6 -13.98 13.79 -11.81
CA ASN A 6 -14.39 12.86 -12.84
C ASN A 6 -14.79 11.52 -12.21
N ASP A 7 -15.08 10.49 -13.01
CA ASP A 7 -15.51 9.17 -12.52
C ASP A 7 -14.43 8.44 -11.70
N GLU A 8 -13.15 8.82 -11.87
CA GLU A 8 -12.02 8.17 -11.20
C GLU A 8 -11.61 8.86 -9.91
N ARG A 9 -11.75 10.20 -9.84
CA ARG A 9 -11.21 10.98 -8.71
C ARG A 9 -11.83 12.35 -8.56
N LEU A 10 -11.81 12.86 -7.34
CA LEU A 10 -11.96 14.26 -6.98
C LEU A 10 -10.60 14.82 -6.57
N VAL A 11 -10.19 15.94 -7.17
CA VAL A 11 -9.01 16.71 -6.79
C VAL A 11 -9.46 18.01 -6.15
N VAL A 12 -8.99 18.29 -4.95
CA VAL A 12 -9.13 19.60 -4.30
C VAL A 12 -7.74 20.24 -4.24
N TRP A 13 -7.57 21.37 -4.87
CA TRP A 13 -6.30 22.08 -4.94
C TRP A 13 -6.33 23.35 -4.10
N PHE A 14 -5.45 23.42 -3.15
CA PHE A 14 -5.17 24.57 -2.30
C PHE A 14 -3.98 25.31 -2.91
N ASN A 15 -4.28 26.38 -3.65
CA ASN A 15 -3.28 27.19 -4.35
C ASN A 15 -3.03 28.48 -3.59
N ASP A 16 -1.77 28.74 -3.28
CA ASP A 16 -1.29 29.95 -2.60
C ASP A 16 -2.07 30.25 -1.30
N VAL A 17 -2.25 29.24 -0.47
CA VAL A 17 -2.94 29.37 0.83
C VAL A 17 -1.96 29.91 1.86
N ALA A 18 -2.31 31.05 2.46
CA ALA A 18 -1.52 31.63 3.55
C ALA A 18 -1.64 30.84 4.86
N HIS A 19 -0.59 30.87 5.66
CA HIS A 19 -0.61 30.32 7.02
C HIS A 19 -1.59 31.10 7.92
N TRP A 20 -2.26 30.40 8.79
CA TRP A 20 -3.05 31.02 9.87
C TRP A 20 -2.34 30.84 11.23
N PRO A 21 -2.20 31.89 12.03
CA PRO A 21 -2.59 33.28 11.81
C PRO A 21 -1.63 34.04 10.87
N THR A 22 -2.16 35.06 10.20
CA THR A 22 -1.52 35.79 9.09
C THR A 22 -0.26 36.61 9.45
N TYR A 23 0.16 36.64 10.70
CA TYR A 23 1.44 37.29 11.06
C TYR A 23 2.69 36.47 10.62
N PHE A 24 2.49 35.25 10.10
CA PHE A 24 3.51 34.52 9.32
C PHE A 24 3.39 34.84 7.83
N ASN A 25 3.50 36.11 7.47
CA ASN A 25 3.19 36.64 6.12
C ASN A 25 3.98 36.02 4.97
N ASP A 26 5.06 35.30 5.25
CA ASP A 26 5.91 34.67 4.24
C ASP A 26 5.61 33.19 4.05
N SER A 27 4.59 32.66 4.71
CA SER A 27 4.22 31.24 4.60
C SER A 27 3.09 31.04 3.60
N ILE A 28 3.39 30.38 2.50
CA ILE A 28 2.46 30.12 1.39
C ILE A 28 2.53 28.65 1.04
N TYR A 29 1.36 28.02 0.94
CA TYR A 29 1.23 26.60 0.73
C TYR A 29 0.49 26.27 -0.55
N ASN A 30 1.07 25.36 -1.33
CA ASN A 30 0.49 24.78 -2.53
C ASN A 30 0.41 23.28 -2.38
N PHE A 31 -0.80 22.73 -2.21
CA PHE A 31 -1.00 21.30 -2.06
C PHE A 31 -2.35 20.85 -2.62
N GLN A 32 -2.47 19.56 -2.82
CA GLN A 32 -3.69 18.92 -3.29
C GLN A 32 -4.10 17.77 -2.38
N ILE A 33 -5.40 17.59 -2.24
CA ILE A 33 -6.03 16.38 -1.72
C ILE A 33 -6.73 15.70 -2.88
N VAL A 34 -6.39 14.44 -3.13
CA VAL A 34 -7.01 13.64 -4.20
C VAL A 34 -7.74 12.47 -3.55
N LEU A 35 -9.03 12.38 -3.80
CA LEU A 35 -9.88 11.28 -3.39
C LEU A 35 -10.19 10.42 -4.61
N PHE A 36 -9.77 9.17 -4.61
CA PHE A 36 -10.01 8.23 -5.70
C PHE A 36 -11.28 7.42 -5.48
N SER A 37 -11.96 7.04 -6.56
CA SER A 37 -13.17 6.21 -6.52
C SER A 37 -12.95 4.84 -5.86
N ASN A 38 -11.72 4.31 -5.88
CA ASN A 38 -11.32 3.07 -5.20
C ASN A 38 -11.01 3.25 -3.70
N GLY A 39 -11.29 4.41 -3.12
CA GLY A 39 -11.09 4.71 -1.70
C GLY A 39 -9.68 5.13 -1.31
N LYS A 40 -8.71 5.21 -2.25
CA LYS A 40 -7.39 5.80 -1.97
C LYS A 40 -7.51 7.30 -1.76
N ILE A 41 -6.70 7.83 -0.85
CA ILE A 41 -6.56 9.26 -0.59
C ILE A 41 -5.10 9.63 -0.80
N LYS A 42 -4.83 10.67 -1.58
CA LYS A 42 -3.48 11.15 -1.83
C LYS A 42 -3.34 12.61 -1.43
N PHE A 43 -2.30 12.91 -0.67
CA PHE A 43 -1.86 14.28 -0.39
C PHE A 43 -0.62 14.57 -1.23
N ASN A 44 -0.68 15.60 -2.05
CA ASN A 44 0.45 16.08 -2.84
C ASN A 44 0.85 17.46 -2.33
N TYR A 45 2.06 17.60 -1.85
CA TYR A 45 2.64 18.86 -1.39
C TYR A 45 3.62 19.36 -2.46
N SER A 46 3.25 20.40 -3.20
CA SER A 46 4.07 20.93 -4.29
C SER A 46 5.09 21.94 -3.78
N SER A 47 4.60 23.00 -3.13
CA SER A 47 5.42 24.05 -2.57
C SER A 47 4.90 24.44 -1.19
N MET A 48 5.71 24.23 -0.18
CA MET A 48 5.38 24.46 1.23
C MET A 48 6.41 25.46 1.79
N VAL A 49 6.17 26.73 1.50
CA VAL A 49 7.07 27.82 1.94
C VAL A 49 6.67 28.27 3.34
N GLY A 50 7.64 28.35 4.25
CA GLY A 50 7.44 28.80 5.62
C GLY A 50 7.30 27.66 6.63
N ASN A 51 6.63 27.91 7.75
CA ASN A 51 6.53 26.97 8.86
C ASN A 51 5.40 25.94 8.62
N SER A 52 5.76 24.69 8.41
CA SER A 52 4.83 23.55 8.30
C SER A 52 4.88 22.59 9.52
N SER A 53 5.66 22.92 10.55
CA SER A 53 5.88 22.04 11.72
C SER A 53 4.72 22.01 12.71
N SER A 54 3.72 22.90 12.56
CA SER A 54 2.52 22.91 13.41
C SER A 54 1.32 22.16 12.80
N ALA A 55 1.52 21.52 11.66
CA ALA A 55 0.45 20.81 10.96
C ALA A 55 0.15 19.45 11.59
N THR A 56 -1.14 19.09 11.60
CA THR A 56 -1.61 17.73 11.83
C THR A 56 -2.08 17.15 10.50
N ILE A 57 -1.60 15.97 10.15
CA ILE A 57 -1.92 15.30 8.90
C ILE A 57 -2.48 13.93 9.19
N GLY A 58 -3.62 13.63 8.61
CA GLY A 58 -4.30 12.36 8.81
C GLY A 58 -5.71 12.35 8.26
N ILE A 59 -6.42 11.29 8.58
CA ILE A 59 -7.84 11.12 8.29
C ILE A 59 -8.56 10.66 9.54
N GLN A 60 -9.84 10.98 9.65
CA GLN A 60 -10.69 10.49 10.73
C GLN A 60 -12.07 10.11 10.18
N ASN A 61 -12.79 9.27 10.92
CA ASN A 61 -14.16 8.94 10.59
C ASN A 61 -15.09 10.13 10.88
N SER A 62 -16.35 10.03 10.41
CA SER A 62 -17.36 11.09 10.57
C SER A 62 -17.73 11.41 12.03
N LEU A 63 -17.48 10.49 12.95
CA LEU A 63 -17.76 10.67 14.39
C LEU A 63 -16.56 11.27 15.13
N GLY A 64 -15.38 11.39 14.50
CA GLY A 64 -14.18 11.91 15.11
C GLY A 64 -13.57 11.05 16.22
N ASN A 65 -14.02 9.79 16.37
CA ASN A 65 -13.58 8.89 17.44
C ASN A 65 -12.59 7.80 16.96
N SER A 66 -12.28 7.77 15.69
CA SER A 66 -11.29 6.88 15.09
C SER A 66 -10.62 7.57 13.91
N GLY A 67 -9.31 7.39 13.77
CA GLY A 67 -8.56 8.01 12.68
C GLY A 67 -7.16 7.45 12.55
N LEU A 68 -6.52 7.81 11.44
CA LEU A 68 -5.12 7.57 11.17
C LEU A 68 -4.40 8.92 11.18
N MET A 69 -3.50 9.11 12.12
CA MET A 69 -2.63 10.28 12.19
C MET A 69 -1.26 9.91 11.62
N MET A 70 -0.82 10.65 10.62
CA MET A 70 0.48 10.47 9.96
C MET A 70 1.54 11.36 10.58
N SER A 71 1.14 12.56 10.99
CA SER A 71 2.02 13.55 11.61
C SER A 71 1.24 14.48 12.53
N PHE A 72 1.86 14.85 13.64
CA PHE A 72 1.35 15.84 14.59
C PHE A 72 2.47 16.76 15.02
N ASN A 73 2.32 18.05 14.75
CA ASN A 73 3.27 19.11 15.17
C ASN A 73 4.74 18.72 14.89
N SER A 74 5.02 18.21 13.70
CA SER A 74 6.37 17.83 13.29
C SER A 74 6.66 18.25 11.85
N GLN A 75 7.94 18.34 11.50
CA GLN A 75 8.39 18.71 10.16
C GLN A 75 8.24 17.53 9.18
N TYR A 76 7.00 17.11 8.95
CA TYR A 76 6.68 16.05 8.00
C TYR A 76 6.50 16.58 6.57
N VAL A 77 5.78 17.69 6.44
CA VAL A 77 5.43 18.27 5.14
C VAL A 77 6.63 19.01 4.56
N GLN A 78 6.95 18.69 3.31
CA GLN A 78 8.03 19.32 2.56
C GLN A 78 7.66 19.44 1.08
N ASN A 79 8.43 20.25 0.34
CA ASN A 79 8.23 20.40 -1.09
C ASN A 79 8.38 19.07 -1.83
N ASN A 80 7.51 18.87 -2.82
CA ASN A 80 7.48 17.68 -3.67
C ASN A 80 7.22 16.35 -2.93
N LEU A 81 6.66 16.39 -1.72
CA LEU A 81 6.22 15.21 -1.00
C LEU A 81 4.86 14.75 -1.53
N SER A 82 4.72 13.46 -1.69
CA SER A 82 3.43 12.82 -2.00
C SER A 82 3.19 11.65 -1.05
N THR A 83 2.01 11.62 -0.43
CA THR A 83 1.63 10.58 0.51
C THR A 83 0.31 9.96 0.11
N ILE A 84 0.22 8.63 0.17
CA ILE A 84 -0.99 7.88 -0.16
C ILE A 84 -1.47 7.14 1.07
N ILE A 85 -2.76 7.30 1.37
CA ILE A 85 -3.50 6.47 2.33
C ILE A 85 -4.41 5.56 1.50
N SER A 86 -4.33 4.26 1.74
CA SER A 86 -5.20 3.28 1.10
C SER A 86 -5.79 2.35 2.15
N LYS A 87 -6.93 1.75 1.81
CA LYS A 87 -7.44 0.63 2.60
C LYS A 87 -6.38 -0.48 2.57
N ALA A 88 -6.10 -1.04 3.73
CA ALA A 88 -5.22 -2.19 3.81
C ALA A 88 -5.83 -3.39 3.06
N PRO A 89 -5.01 -4.19 2.39
CA PRO A 89 -5.49 -5.36 1.67
C PRO A 89 -6.15 -6.36 2.62
N SER A 90 -7.31 -6.90 2.25
CA SER A 90 -8.04 -7.87 3.08
C SER A 90 -7.41 -9.27 3.11
N TRP A 91 -6.42 -9.51 2.25
CA TRP A 91 -5.77 -10.81 2.07
C TRP A 91 -4.46 -10.99 2.85
N ILE A 92 -3.99 -9.94 3.54
CA ILE A 92 -2.73 -9.96 4.29
C ILE A 92 -2.95 -9.35 5.67
N GLY A 93 -2.24 -9.85 6.65
CA GLY A 93 -2.22 -9.29 8.01
C GLY A 93 -0.98 -9.73 8.78
N ILE A 94 -0.67 -9.01 9.85
CA ILE A 94 0.43 -9.32 10.78
C ILE A 94 -0.16 -10.04 11.98
N ASN A 95 0.28 -11.26 12.21
CA ASN A 95 -0.21 -12.21 13.21
C ASN A 95 -1.68 -12.66 13.01
N ASN A 96 -2.56 -11.79 12.52
CA ASN A 96 -3.95 -12.10 12.17
C ASN A 96 -4.38 -11.20 11.00
N ILE A 97 -5.33 -11.71 10.20
CA ILE A 97 -5.99 -10.88 9.17
C ILE A 97 -6.69 -9.69 9.84
N GLY A 98 -6.55 -8.51 9.22
CA GLY A 98 -7.10 -7.26 9.76
C GLY A 98 -6.18 -6.51 10.72
N ASN A 99 -5.06 -7.10 11.12
CA ASN A 99 -3.99 -6.41 11.84
C ASN A 99 -2.88 -6.00 10.85
N TYR A 100 -2.67 -4.71 10.68
CA TYR A 100 -1.75 -4.18 9.66
C TYR A 100 -0.52 -3.48 10.23
N SER A 101 -0.37 -3.43 11.54
CA SER A 101 0.81 -2.89 12.19
C SER A 101 1.00 -3.49 13.57
N ILE A 102 2.25 -3.71 13.94
CA ILE A 102 2.66 -4.00 15.30
C ILE A 102 3.84 -3.10 15.67
N SER A 103 4.02 -2.87 16.95
CA SER A 103 5.19 -2.18 17.49
C SER A 103 5.65 -2.90 18.75
N GLY A 104 6.94 -2.83 19.05
CA GLY A 104 7.54 -3.46 20.21
C GLY A 104 8.98 -3.03 20.38
N GLU A 105 9.63 -3.55 21.41
CA GLU A 105 11.06 -3.37 21.68
C GLU A 105 11.76 -4.71 21.61
N ILE A 106 12.91 -4.76 20.93
CA ILE A 106 13.77 -5.94 20.88
C ILE A 106 15.01 -5.63 21.71
N ILE A 107 15.24 -6.43 22.73
CA ILE A 107 16.40 -6.30 23.61
C ILE A 107 17.66 -6.66 22.81
N GLN A 108 18.74 -5.92 23.01
CA GLN A 108 20.02 -6.18 22.33
C GLN A 108 20.44 -7.64 22.44
N GLY A 109 20.74 -8.26 21.30
CA GLY A 109 21.17 -9.66 21.20
C GLY A 109 20.02 -10.67 21.16
N SER A 110 18.76 -10.22 21.20
CA SER A 110 17.58 -11.06 21.00
C SER A 110 16.94 -10.86 19.64
N SER A 111 15.99 -11.73 19.28
CA SER A 111 15.18 -11.64 18.07
C SER A 111 13.71 -11.84 18.42
N GLU A 112 12.84 -11.24 17.62
CA GLU A 112 11.39 -11.40 17.70
C GLU A 112 10.87 -11.92 16.36
N SER A 113 9.88 -12.79 16.40
CA SER A 113 9.26 -13.35 15.20
C SER A 113 7.92 -12.69 14.95
N VAL A 114 7.70 -12.26 13.71
CA VAL A 114 6.45 -11.69 13.24
C VAL A 114 5.86 -12.61 12.19
N ASN A 115 4.62 -13.07 12.41
CA ASN A 115 3.93 -13.91 11.44
C ASN A 115 3.20 -13.06 10.42
N LEU A 116 3.47 -13.29 9.15
CA LEU A 116 2.68 -12.75 8.06
C LEU A 116 1.60 -13.77 7.70
N VAL A 117 0.34 -13.38 7.81
CA VAL A 117 -0.82 -14.20 7.49
C VAL A 117 -1.35 -13.79 6.14
N LEU A 118 -1.48 -14.74 5.22
CA LEU A 118 -2.05 -14.55 3.89
C LEU A 118 -3.30 -15.41 3.76
N GLU A 119 -4.38 -14.83 3.25
CA GLU A 119 -5.64 -15.53 2.99
C GLU A 119 -6.13 -15.21 1.57
N ASN A 120 -6.59 -16.22 0.88
CA ASN A 120 -7.15 -16.08 -0.47
C ASN A 120 -8.69 -16.04 -0.51
N ASN A 121 -9.34 -15.84 0.65
CA ASN A 121 -10.79 -15.79 0.77
C ASN A 121 -11.38 -14.69 -0.14
N GLN A 122 -12.22 -15.08 -1.09
CA GLN A 122 -12.92 -14.19 -2.04
C GLN A 122 -11.98 -13.41 -3.01
N LEU A 123 -10.75 -13.85 -3.17
CA LEU A 123 -9.85 -13.30 -4.18
C LEU A 123 -10.16 -13.93 -5.54
N THR A 124 -10.03 -13.13 -6.60
CA THR A 124 -10.06 -13.59 -7.98
C THR A 124 -8.69 -14.10 -8.43
N ASP A 125 -8.60 -14.65 -9.64
CA ASP A 125 -7.34 -15.13 -10.20
C ASP A 125 -6.46 -13.95 -10.64
N GLU A 126 -5.68 -13.44 -9.70
CA GLU A 126 -4.81 -12.29 -9.91
C GLU A 126 -3.56 -12.38 -9.04
N ILE A 127 -2.59 -11.55 -9.37
CA ILE A 127 -1.42 -11.31 -8.52
C ILE A 127 -1.75 -10.14 -7.60
N TYR A 128 -1.66 -10.36 -6.31
CA TYR A 128 -1.87 -9.37 -5.27
C TYR A 128 -0.53 -8.99 -4.66
N SER A 129 -0.22 -7.70 -4.65
CA SER A 129 1.06 -7.19 -4.17
C SER A 129 0.87 -6.26 -2.98
N ALA A 130 1.75 -6.36 -2.00
CA ALA A 130 1.85 -5.47 -0.84
C ALA A 130 3.32 -5.27 -0.45
N TYR A 131 3.56 -4.38 0.50
CA TYR A 131 4.88 -4.17 1.09
C TYR A 131 4.81 -4.30 2.61
N LEU A 132 5.69 -5.10 3.18
CA LEU A 132 5.96 -5.11 4.61
C LEU A 132 7.05 -4.07 4.90
N ASN A 133 6.68 -3.02 5.63
CA ASN A 133 7.62 -1.97 6.01
C ASN A 133 8.07 -2.17 7.47
N ILE A 134 9.36 -2.24 7.67
CA ILE A 134 9.99 -2.40 8.99
C ILE A 134 10.76 -1.12 9.30
N ASN A 135 10.37 -0.46 10.37
CA ASN A 135 11.03 0.76 10.84
C ASN A 135 11.63 0.51 12.21
N SER A 136 12.84 0.96 12.44
CA SER A 136 13.49 0.88 13.75
C SER A 136 14.20 2.18 14.10
N ASN A 137 14.41 2.39 15.40
CA ASN A 137 15.19 3.51 15.91
C ASN A 137 16.68 3.26 15.64
N GLY A 138 17.26 3.88 14.62
CA GLY A 138 18.68 3.84 14.33
C GLY A 138 19.13 3.03 13.12
N SER A 139 18.19 2.54 12.29
CA SER A 139 18.50 2.01 10.97
C SER A 139 17.56 2.59 9.91
N GLU A 140 18.00 2.54 8.65
CA GLU A 140 17.13 2.89 7.54
C GLU A 140 15.92 1.93 7.46
N PRO A 141 14.74 2.44 7.06
CA PRO A 141 13.57 1.62 6.87
C PRO A 141 13.80 0.50 5.86
N ILE A 142 13.31 -0.69 6.14
CA ILE A 142 13.34 -1.83 5.23
C ILE A 142 11.93 -2.02 4.66
N SER A 143 11.83 -2.17 3.34
CA SER A 143 10.57 -2.46 2.64
C SER A 143 10.72 -3.78 1.88
N LEU A 144 9.96 -4.79 2.29
CA LEU A 144 9.95 -6.12 1.69
C LEU A 144 8.71 -6.27 0.81
N PRO A 145 8.85 -6.58 -0.48
CA PRO A 145 7.71 -6.89 -1.32
C PRO A 145 7.09 -8.23 -0.90
N VAL A 146 5.76 -8.29 -0.90
CA VAL A 146 4.97 -9.49 -0.65
C VAL A 146 4.01 -9.66 -1.80
N GLU A 147 4.05 -10.82 -2.45
CA GLU A 147 3.14 -11.16 -3.54
C GLU A 147 2.34 -12.41 -3.17
N LEU A 148 1.03 -12.36 -3.35
CA LEU A 148 0.14 -13.50 -3.31
C LEU A 148 -0.36 -13.76 -4.71
N ILE A 149 0.02 -14.91 -5.27
CA ILE A 149 -0.47 -15.38 -6.56
C ILE A 149 -1.65 -16.30 -6.26
N ASN A 150 -2.86 -15.83 -6.58
CA ASN A 150 -4.07 -16.61 -6.40
C ASN A 150 -4.40 -17.35 -7.72
N LEU A 151 -4.18 -18.64 -7.73
CA LEU A 151 -4.37 -19.50 -8.89
C LEU A 151 -5.66 -20.34 -8.76
N ASN A 152 -6.76 -19.74 -8.32
CA ASN A 152 -8.02 -20.44 -8.11
C ASN A 152 -8.59 -21.09 -9.40
N SER A 153 -8.16 -20.66 -10.58
CA SER A 153 -8.56 -21.23 -11.87
C SER A 153 -7.56 -22.23 -12.43
N MET A 154 -6.37 -22.37 -11.85
CA MET A 154 -5.46 -23.42 -12.31
C MET A 154 -5.96 -24.79 -11.83
N LEU A 155 -6.64 -25.46 -12.71
CA LEU A 155 -6.99 -26.86 -12.53
C LEU A 155 -5.69 -27.67 -12.62
N LEU A 156 -5.25 -28.24 -11.50
CA LEU A 156 -3.99 -28.99 -11.47
C LEU A 156 -4.05 -30.17 -12.47
N GLY A 157 -3.24 -30.09 -13.51
CA GLY A 157 -3.26 -31.05 -14.63
C GLY A 157 -3.82 -30.49 -15.94
N ASP A 158 -4.38 -29.28 -15.93
CA ASP A 158 -4.77 -28.53 -17.12
C ASP A 158 -3.57 -27.75 -17.65
N LEU A 159 -2.80 -28.39 -18.53
CA LEU A 159 -1.55 -27.81 -19.07
C LEU A 159 -1.76 -26.86 -20.23
N ASN A 160 -2.90 -26.97 -20.91
CA ASN A 160 -3.26 -26.07 -22.02
C ASN A 160 -4.11 -24.87 -21.56
N ASN A 161 -4.49 -24.86 -20.29
CA ASN A 161 -5.28 -23.81 -19.64
C ASN A 161 -6.67 -23.59 -20.27
N ASP A 162 -7.30 -24.68 -20.75
CA ASP A 162 -8.65 -24.65 -21.34
C ASP A 162 -9.77 -24.91 -20.30
N SER A 163 -9.40 -25.01 -19.03
CA SER A 163 -10.27 -25.29 -17.87
C SER A 163 -10.86 -26.70 -17.87
N THR A 164 -10.28 -27.63 -18.62
CA THR A 164 -10.75 -29.01 -18.70
C THR A 164 -9.60 -30.01 -18.70
N ILE A 165 -9.49 -30.84 -17.67
CA ILE A 165 -8.48 -31.92 -17.69
C ILE A 165 -8.90 -33.01 -18.65
N ASN A 166 -8.16 -33.17 -19.74
CA ASN A 166 -8.46 -34.14 -20.78
C ASN A 166 -7.17 -34.71 -21.44
N VAL A 167 -7.36 -35.48 -22.52
CA VAL A 167 -6.25 -36.15 -23.23
C VAL A 167 -5.23 -35.15 -23.80
N SER A 168 -5.63 -33.92 -24.10
CA SER A 168 -4.73 -32.91 -24.63
C SER A 168 -3.65 -32.55 -23.61
N ASP A 169 -4.00 -32.49 -22.32
CA ASP A 169 -3.05 -32.22 -21.22
C ASP A 169 -2.07 -33.37 -21.03
N VAL A 170 -2.55 -34.59 -21.19
CA VAL A 170 -1.69 -35.78 -21.16
C VAL A 170 -0.69 -35.74 -22.31
N VAL A 171 -1.10 -35.35 -23.51
CA VAL A 171 -0.20 -35.21 -24.68
C VAL A 171 0.83 -34.12 -24.43
N LEU A 172 0.45 -32.99 -23.85
CA LEU A 172 1.40 -31.93 -23.45
C LEU A 172 2.37 -32.40 -22.38
N THR A 173 1.92 -33.14 -21.37
CA THR A 173 2.78 -33.75 -20.36
C THR A 173 3.82 -34.67 -20.99
N VAL A 174 3.39 -35.56 -21.87
CA VAL A 174 4.29 -36.48 -22.57
C VAL A 174 5.30 -35.75 -23.43
N ASN A 175 4.88 -34.69 -24.13
CA ASN A 175 5.78 -33.87 -24.95
C ASN A 175 6.83 -33.13 -24.08
N LEU A 176 6.42 -32.61 -22.92
CA LEU A 176 7.34 -32.01 -21.96
C LEU A 176 8.38 -33.01 -21.47
N VAL A 177 7.97 -34.22 -21.11
CA VAL A 177 8.86 -35.29 -20.65
C VAL A 177 9.83 -35.71 -21.74
N LEU A 178 9.36 -35.83 -22.99
CA LEU A 178 10.18 -36.29 -24.13
C LEU A 178 11.09 -35.21 -24.72
N SER A 179 10.78 -33.91 -24.50
CA SER A 179 11.56 -32.81 -25.08
C SER A 179 12.88 -32.53 -24.36
N SER A 180 13.26 -33.27 -23.33
CA SER A 180 14.53 -33.20 -22.58
C SER A 180 14.88 -31.81 -22.00
N ASN A 181 13.92 -30.91 -21.90
CA ASN A 181 14.11 -29.56 -21.39
C ASN A 181 13.73 -29.44 -19.91
N TYR A 182 14.03 -30.48 -19.11
CA TYR A 182 13.94 -30.35 -17.66
C TYR A 182 15.17 -29.66 -17.09
N ASN A 183 15.09 -28.36 -16.85
CA ASN A 183 15.91 -27.70 -15.87
C ASN A 183 15.22 -27.84 -14.50
N PHE A 184 15.55 -28.87 -13.77
CA PHE A 184 15.28 -28.89 -12.35
C PHE A 184 16.17 -27.83 -11.70
N ALA A 185 15.61 -26.69 -11.30
CA ALA A 185 16.28 -25.81 -10.36
C ALA A 185 16.36 -26.59 -9.02
N ALA A 186 17.57 -26.93 -8.61
CA ALA A 186 17.88 -27.50 -7.31
C ALA A 186 17.80 -26.45 -6.23
#